data_4c2861315104070030acfd294b93a6c0
#
_entry.id   4c2861315104070030acfd294b93a6c0
#
_cell.length_a   1.000
_cell.length_b   1.000
_cell.length_c   1.000
_cell.angle_alpha   90.00
_cell.angle_beta   90.00
_cell.angle_gamma   90.00
#
_symmetry.space_group_name_H-M   'P 1'
#
loop_
_entity.id
_entity.type
_entity.pdbx_description
1 polymer ?
#
loop_
_entity_poly.entity_id
_entity_poly.type
_entity_poly.pdbx_seq_one_letter_code
_entity_poly.pdbx_strand_id
1 'polypeptide(L)'
;MITALENRIDEAHMKKKISYEICNAKGNSRRQNKQIQYMYTQNYDMMLINLVDPSSAASVLNNAKELDIPVILFNRDIAEKDLKITDNVWYVGTNASQDGQIQGEMLHKIWNEQRNRVDKNKNGKIDYVLIEGEEDHYDAIRRTKGFLENSKDLPLNTLGTLSASWNRQLAYKKFSQLDNNAISSTEAVICNNDDMALGVYDYYKEKNLALPIILGINNSQEMNEKIMSGEIYGSVDNNMDNQVLRIVKCMESVLNGNTKKYKKVWYSTPYAVTRE
;
A
#
# COMPACT_ATOMS: atom_id res chain seq x y z
N MET A 1 -8.08 -7.02 -2.88
CA MET A 1 -8.42 -7.30 -1.46
C MET A 1 -9.90 -7.71 -1.26
N ILE A 2 -10.90 -6.95 -1.73
CA ILE A 2 -12.32 -7.33 -1.53
C ILE A 2 -12.62 -8.72 -2.11
N THR A 3 -12.33 -8.96 -3.39
CA THR A 3 -12.53 -10.27 -4.02
C THR A 3 -11.78 -11.40 -3.30
N ALA A 4 -10.57 -11.15 -2.81
CA ALA A 4 -9.82 -12.13 -2.04
C ALA A 4 -10.48 -12.41 -0.67
N LEU A 5 -11.07 -11.38 -0.06
CA LEU A 5 -11.81 -11.52 1.19
C LEU A 5 -13.10 -12.36 0.99
N GLU A 6 -13.86 -12.07 -0.07
CA GLU A 6 -15.06 -12.84 -0.44
C GLU A 6 -14.72 -14.31 -0.68
N ASN A 7 -13.71 -14.60 -1.51
CA ASN A 7 -13.24 -15.95 -1.76
C ASN A 7 -12.84 -16.67 -0.47
N ARG A 8 -12.15 -15.99 0.42
CA ARG A 8 -11.69 -16.59 1.69
C ARG A 8 -12.81 -16.85 2.67
N ILE A 9 -13.84 -16.00 2.69
CA ILE A 9 -15.07 -16.26 3.48
C ILE A 9 -15.78 -17.50 2.92
N ASP A 10 -15.87 -17.62 1.61
CA ASP A 10 -16.49 -18.77 0.94
C ASP A 10 -15.71 -20.08 1.20
N GLU A 11 -14.38 -20.04 1.11
CA GLU A 11 -13.49 -21.19 1.41
C GLU A 11 -13.60 -21.66 2.86
N ALA A 12 -13.73 -20.74 3.80
CA ALA A 12 -13.88 -21.05 5.22
C ALA A 12 -15.27 -21.64 5.56
N HIS A 13 -16.11 -21.92 4.56
CA HIS A 13 -17.49 -22.37 4.71
C HIS A 13 -18.38 -21.47 5.60
N MET A 14 -17.99 -20.21 5.74
CA MET A 14 -18.74 -19.22 6.53
C MET A 14 -19.97 -18.71 5.79
N LYS A 15 -20.04 -18.88 4.47
CA LYS A 15 -21.12 -18.36 3.60
C LYS A 15 -22.55 -18.77 4.06
N LYS A 16 -22.70 -19.94 4.63
CA LYS A 16 -24.01 -20.40 5.18
C LYS A 16 -24.40 -19.74 6.51
N LYS A 17 -23.45 -19.05 7.17
CA LYS A 17 -23.62 -18.43 8.49
C LYS A 17 -23.52 -16.91 8.46
N ILE A 18 -23.01 -16.34 7.37
CA ILE A 18 -22.76 -14.90 7.23
C ILE A 18 -23.46 -14.40 5.97
N SER A 19 -24.27 -13.36 6.11
CA SER A 19 -24.71 -12.51 5.01
C SER A 19 -23.93 -11.19 5.08
N TYR A 20 -23.53 -10.64 3.94
CA TYR A 20 -22.80 -9.38 3.90
C TYR A 20 -23.25 -8.48 2.76
N GLU A 21 -23.12 -7.19 2.96
CA GLU A 21 -23.30 -6.15 1.96
C GLU A 21 -21.97 -5.43 1.71
N ILE A 22 -21.66 -5.15 0.44
CA ILE A 22 -20.44 -4.43 0.05
C ILE A 22 -20.80 -3.09 -0.53
N CYS A 23 -20.26 -2.03 0.08
CA CYS A 23 -20.37 -0.65 -0.41
C CYS A 23 -19.02 -0.16 -0.95
N ASN A 24 -19.03 0.33 -2.19
CA ASN A 24 -17.83 0.90 -2.80
C ASN A 24 -17.93 2.45 -2.87
N ALA A 25 -17.07 3.11 -2.13
CA ALA A 25 -16.99 4.58 -2.09
C ALA A 25 -16.27 5.20 -3.30
N LYS A 26 -15.56 4.39 -4.12
CA LYS A 26 -14.78 4.84 -5.30
C LYS A 26 -13.79 5.96 -4.96
N GLY A 27 -13.07 5.85 -3.84
CA GLY A 27 -12.12 6.85 -3.40
C GLY A 27 -12.72 8.17 -2.89
N ASN A 28 -14.03 8.23 -2.67
CA ASN A 28 -14.71 9.43 -2.23
C ASN A 28 -15.12 9.35 -0.75
N SER A 29 -14.44 10.11 0.11
CA SER A 29 -14.67 10.12 1.56
C SER A 29 -16.08 10.54 1.96
N ARG A 30 -16.65 11.55 1.28
CA ARG A 30 -18.03 12.00 1.52
C ARG A 30 -19.05 10.89 1.21
N ARG A 31 -18.82 10.13 0.11
CA ARG A 31 -19.65 8.97 -0.23
C ARG A 31 -19.50 7.88 0.83
N GLN A 32 -18.27 7.57 1.25
CA GLN A 32 -18.03 6.58 2.29
C GLN A 32 -18.73 6.93 3.60
N ASN A 33 -18.64 8.18 4.04
CA ASN A 33 -19.30 8.62 5.26
C ASN A 33 -20.82 8.42 5.20
N LYS A 34 -21.46 8.70 4.05
CA LYS A 34 -22.89 8.41 3.87
C LYS A 34 -23.19 6.91 3.93
N GLN A 35 -22.37 6.07 3.32
CA GLN A 35 -22.52 4.60 3.36
C GLN A 35 -22.35 4.08 4.78
N ILE A 36 -21.36 4.55 5.53
CA ILE A 36 -21.14 4.17 6.93
C ILE A 36 -22.34 4.58 7.81
N GLN A 37 -22.86 5.80 7.64
CA GLN A 37 -24.05 6.26 8.37
C GLN A 37 -25.28 5.39 8.05
N TYR A 38 -25.47 5.01 6.79
CA TYR A 38 -26.51 4.08 6.41
C TYR A 38 -26.32 2.72 7.09
N MET A 39 -25.12 2.16 7.07
CA MET A 39 -24.83 0.86 7.68
C MET A 39 -25.11 0.84 9.19
N TYR A 40 -24.90 1.93 9.91
CA TYR A 40 -25.27 2.02 11.33
C TYR A 40 -26.77 1.83 11.59
N THR A 41 -27.62 2.05 10.59
CA THR A 41 -29.08 1.87 10.71
C THR A 41 -29.56 0.47 10.36
N GLN A 42 -28.67 -0.44 9.91
CA GLN A 42 -29.05 -1.76 9.34
C GLN A 42 -28.89 -2.94 10.31
N ASN A 43 -28.59 -2.71 11.59
CA ASN A 43 -28.38 -3.75 12.59
C ASN A 43 -27.36 -4.84 12.19
N TYR A 44 -26.24 -4.46 11.58
CA TYR A 44 -25.16 -5.39 11.31
C TYR A 44 -24.45 -5.81 12.60
N ASP A 45 -24.07 -7.08 12.70
CA ASP A 45 -23.29 -7.62 13.82
C ASP A 45 -21.85 -7.10 13.83
N MET A 46 -21.36 -6.57 12.70
CA MET A 46 -19.98 -6.09 12.54
C MET A 46 -19.84 -5.25 11.28
N MET A 47 -18.86 -4.35 11.28
CA MET A 47 -18.45 -3.58 10.10
C MET A 47 -16.97 -3.81 9.79
N LEU A 48 -16.67 -4.02 8.50
CA LEU A 48 -15.31 -4.05 7.96
C LEU A 48 -15.11 -2.79 7.11
N ILE A 49 -14.13 -1.96 7.45
CA ILE A 49 -13.99 -0.65 6.81
C ILE A 49 -12.53 -0.42 6.36
N ASN A 50 -12.35 -0.20 5.06
CA ASN A 50 -11.14 0.42 4.51
C ASN A 50 -11.42 1.91 4.34
N LEU A 51 -10.95 2.73 5.27
CA LEU A 51 -11.23 4.17 5.26
C LEU A 51 -10.61 4.85 4.05
N VAL A 52 -11.41 5.59 3.29
CA VAL A 52 -10.90 6.46 2.20
C VAL A 52 -10.04 7.58 2.78
N ASP A 53 -10.48 8.14 3.91
CA ASP A 53 -9.74 9.17 4.64
C ASP A 53 -9.52 8.67 6.08
N PRO A 54 -8.28 8.28 6.45
CA PRO A 54 -7.95 7.82 7.79
C PRO A 54 -8.26 8.84 8.90
N SER A 55 -8.31 10.14 8.61
CA SER A 55 -8.65 11.17 9.59
C SER A 55 -10.08 11.04 10.11
N SER A 56 -10.96 10.36 9.39
CA SER A 56 -12.33 10.07 9.80
C SER A 56 -12.45 8.93 10.84
N ALA A 57 -11.37 8.23 11.15
CA ALA A 57 -11.38 7.06 12.04
C ALA A 57 -12.01 7.38 13.41
N ALA A 58 -11.61 8.49 14.04
CA ALA A 58 -12.15 8.88 15.34
C ALA A 58 -13.67 9.05 15.32
N SER A 59 -14.23 9.71 14.30
CA SER A 59 -15.67 9.91 14.16
C SER A 59 -16.42 8.59 13.95
N VAL A 60 -15.89 7.74 13.06
CA VAL A 60 -16.46 6.41 12.80
C VAL A 60 -16.46 5.54 14.05
N LEU A 61 -15.35 5.50 14.77
CA LEU A 61 -15.22 4.64 15.95
C LEU A 61 -16.03 5.15 17.16
N ASN A 62 -16.23 6.47 17.32
CA ASN A 62 -17.13 7.00 18.35
C ASN A 62 -18.59 6.57 18.09
N ASN A 63 -19.07 6.68 16.85
CA ASN A 63 -20.43 6.24 16.51
C ASN A 63 -20.58 4.71 16.70
N ALA A 64 -19.59 3.94 16.27
CA ALA A 64 -19.60 2.48 16.47
C ALA A 64 -19.62 2.09 17.95
N LYS A 65 -18.90 2.85 18.81
CA LYS A 65 -18.91 2.67 20.27
C LYS A 65 -20.27 2.93 20.87
N GLU A 66 -20.93 4.03 20.48
CA GLU A 66 -22.27 4.37 20.96
C GLU A 66 -23.31 3.31 20.61
N LEU A 67 -23.15 2.67 19.46
CA LEU A 67 -24.04 1.63 18.95
C LEU A 67 -23.61 0.21 19.32
N ASP A 68 -22.49 0.07 20.03
CA ASP A 68 -21.85 -1.22 20.39
C ASP A 68 -21.58 -2.14 19.16
N ILE A 69 -21.25 -1.54 18.01
CA ILE A 69 -20.96 -2.27 16.78
C ILE A 69 -19.46 -2.56 16.69
N PRO A 70 -19.05 -3.84 16.60
CA PRO A 70 -17.67 -4.23 16.35
C PRO A 70 -17.18 -3.73 14.99
N VAL A 71 -15.95 -3.15 14.94
CA VAL A 71 -15.34 -2.65 13.70
C VAL A 71 -13.98 -3.26 13.46
N ILE A 72 -13.75 -3.79 12.26
CA ILE A 72 -12.43 -4.14 11.76
C ILE A 72 -12.03 -3.09 10.72
N LEU A 73 -11.03 -2.27 11.06
CA LEU A 73 -10.38 -1.38 10.11
C LEU A 73 -9.28 -2.16 9.40
N PHE A 74 -9.10 -1.95 8.10
CA PHE A 74 -8.10 -2.70 7.35
C PHE A 74 -7.46 -1.89 6.22
N ASN A 75 -6.29 -2.34 5.76
CA ASN A 75 -5.48 -1.80 4.67
C ASN A 75 -4.86 -0.45 5.02
N ARG A 76 -5.57 0.67 4.88
CA ARG A 76 -5.04 2.00 5.19
C ARG A 76 -4.77 2.15 6.67
N ASP A 77 -3.55 2.57 7.01
CA ASP A 77 -3.11 2.71 8.40
C ASP A 77 -3.84 3.88 9.09
N ILE A 78 -4.04 3.77 10.39
CA ILE A 78 -4.74 4.73 11.24
C ILE A 78 -3.91 5.10 12.46
N ALA A 79 -4.23 6.23 13.07
CA ALA A 79 -3.51 6.66 14.26
C ALA A 79 -3.80 5.73 15.46
N GLU A 80 -2.76 5.31 16.18
CA GLU A 80 -2.90 4.43 17.36
C GLU A 80 -3.86 4.96 18.42
N LYS A 81 -3.97 6.30 18.58
CA LYS A 81 -4.91 6.94 19.51
C LYS A 81 -6.36 6.59 19.19
N ASP A 82 -6.70 6.42 17.91
CA ASP A 82 -8.06 6.15 17.48
C ASP A 82 -8.47 4.70 17.80
N LEU A 83 -7.53 3.75 17.77
CA LEU A 83 -7.76 2.37 18.21
C LEU A 83 -8.06 2.22 19.71
N LYS A 84 -7.86 3.27 20.50
CA LYS A 84 -8.16 3.30 21.94
C LYS A 84 -9.56 3.85 22.26
N ILE A 85 -10.31 4.29 21.23
CA ILE A 85 -11.66 4.86 21.40
C ILE A 85 -12.64 3.83 21.93
N THR A 86 -12.55 2.59 21.45
CA THR A 86 -13.40 1.48 21.87
C THR A 86 -12.63 0.16 21.95
N ASP A 87 -13.11 -0.74 22.84
CA ASP A 87 -12.57 -2.09 22.91
C ASP A 87 -13.07 -3.00 21.78
N ASN A 88 -14.08 -2.60 21.03
CA ASN A 88 -14.66 -3.34 19.92
C ASN A 88 -14.11 -2.89 18.55
N VAL A 89 -12.82 -2.50 18.50
CA VAL A 89 -12.12 -2.19 17.25
C VAL A 89 -10.86 -3.04 17.09
N TRP A 90 -10.60 -3.47 15.85
CA TRP A 90 -9.38 -4.17 15.42
C TRP A 90 -8.85 -3.50 14.16
N TYR A 91 -7.55 -3.60 13.96
CA TYR A 91 -6.89 -3.17 12.74
C TYR A 91 -6.05 -4.31 12.15
N VAL A 92 -6.17 -4.49 10.83
CA VAL A 92 -5.37 -5.43 10.04
C VAL A 92 -4.80 -4.70 8.81
N GLY A 93 -3.49 -4.62 8.69
CA GLY A 93 -2.84 -3.94 7.57
C GLY A 93 -1.35 -4.22 7.51
N THR A 94 -0.58 -3.31 6.89
CA THR A 94 0.89 -3.32 6.87
C THR A 94 1.44 -2.12 7.62
N ASN A 95 2.69 -2.23 8.05
CA ASN A 95 3.46 -1.07 8.48
C ASN A 95 4.06 -0.41 7.23
N ALA A 96 3.42 0.64 6.74
CA ALA A 96 3.82 1.34 5.52
C ALA A 96 5.29 1.85 5.56
N SER A 97 5.82 2.19 6.75
CA SER A 97 7.23 2.56 6.88
C SER A 97 8.16 1.38 6.55
N GLN A 98 7.76 0.17 6.93
CA GLN A 98 8.54 -1.04 6.64
C GLN A 98 8.54 -1.37 5.15
N ASP A 99 7.44 -1.10 4.42
CA ASP A 99 7.40 -1.24 2.96
C ASP A 99 8.50 -0.37 2.31
N GLY A 100 8.61 0.90 2.71
CA GLY A 100 9.65 1.81 2.22
C GLY A 100 11.07 1.40 2.63
N GLN A 101 11.25 0.90 3.86
CA GLN A 101 12.54 0.38 4.32
C GLN A 101 13.04 -0.75 3.42
N ILE A 102 12.17 -1.69 3.04
CA ILE A 102 12.52 -2.79 2.13
C ILE A 102 12.91 -2.27 0.74
N GLN A 103 12.28 -1.21 0.23
CA GLN A 103 12.75 -0.56 -1.02
C GLN A 103 14.16 -0.01 -0.86
N GLY A 104 14.49 0.60 0.29
CA GLY A 104 15.83 1.03 0.61
C GLY A 104 16.83 -0.12 0.67
N GLU A 105 16.47 -1.23 1.30
CA GLU A 105 17.30 -2.46 1.35
C GLU A 105 17.58 -3.02 -0.04
N MET A 106 16.57 -3.06 -0.92
CA MET A 106 16.77 -3.45 -2.32
C MET A 106 17.75 -2.52 -3.03
N LEU A 107 17.64 -1.21 -2.83
CA LEU A 107 18.55 -0.25 -3.45
C LEU A 107 19.98 -0.38 -2.91
N HIS A 108 20.17 -0.64 -1.61
CA HIS A 108 21.47 -0.98 -1.01
C HIS A 108 22.10 -2.21 -1.65
N LYS A 109 21.29 -3.27 -1.83
CA LYS A 109 21.77 -4.50 -2.50
C LYS A 109 22.28 -4.21 -3.90
N ILE A 110 21.50 -3.43 -4.70
CA ILE A 110 21.91 -3.07 -6.05
C ILE A 110 23.20 -2.24 -6.04
N TRP A 111 23.30 -1.25 -5.17
CA TRP A 111 24.48 -0.39 -5.05
C TRP A 111 25.75 -1.16 -4.71
N ASN A 112 25.66 -2.12 -3.81
CA ASN A 112 26.78 -2.92 -3.34
C ASN A 112 27.20 -4.03 -4.31
N GLU A 113 26.23 -4.70 -4.93
CA GLU A 113 26.46 -5.90 -5.72
C GLU A 113 26.41 -5.67 -7.22
N GLN A 114 25.69 -4.63 -7.68
CA GLN A 114 25.38 -4.41 -9.10
C GLN A 114 25.50 -2.92 -9.47
N ARG A 115 26.51 -2.23 -8.93
CA ARG A 115 26.68 -0.78 -9.04
C ARG A 115 26.53 -0.23 -10.46
N ASN A 116 27.05 -0.93 -11.45
CA ASN A 116 26.96 -0.51 -12.86
C ASN A 116 25.52 -0.44 -13.41
N ARG A 117 24.52 -0.94 -12.67
CA ARG A 117 23.09 -0.83 -13.04
C ARG A 117 22.47 0.49 -12.56
N VAL A 118 23.05 1.13 -11.54
CA VAL A 118 22.49 2.33 -10.87
C VAL A 118 23.47 3.52 -10.83
N ASP A 119 24.68 3.39 -11.35
CA ASP A 119 25.67 4.45 -11.54
C ASP A 119 26.16 4.34 -12.99
N LYS A 120 25.22 4.46 -13.94
CA LYS A 120 25.48 4.29 -15.37
C LYS A 120 26.34 5.41 -15.93
N ASN A 121 26.15 6.62 -15.43
CA ASN A 121 26.91 7.82 -15.81
C ASN A 121 28.25 7.91 -15.06
N LYS A 122 28.52 7.01 -14.08
CA LYS A 122 29.75 6.93 -13.28
C LYS A 122 30.07 8.18 -12.49
N ASN A 123 29.04 8.90 -12.04
CA ASN A 123 29.21 10.09 -11.21
C ASN A 123 29.36 9.78 -9.71
N GLY A 124 29.25 8.50 -9.33
CA GLY A 124 29.35 8.03 -7.96
C GLY A 124 28.08 8.27 -7.14
N LYS A 125 26.96 8.52 -7.80
CA LYS A 125 25.65 8.76 -7.19
C LYS A 125 24.61 7.82 -7.77
N ILE A 126 23.41 7.82 -7.15
CA ILE A 126 22.20 7.24 -7.70
C ILE A 126 21.27 8.38 -8.06
N ASP A 127 21.15 8.68 -9.34
CA ASP A 127 20.25 9.69 -9.85
C ASP A 127 18.82 9.12 -9.91
N TYR A 128 17.94 9.56 -8.98
CA TYR A 128 16.62 8.94 -8.84
C TYR A 128 15.45 9.91 -8.90
N VAL A 129 14.30 9.38 -9.28
CA VAL A 129 12.99 10.04 -9.19
C VAL A 129 12.12 9.29 -8.18
N LEU A 130 11.47 10.04 -7.28
CA LEU A 130 10.51 9.52 -6.32
C LEU A 130 9.09 9.78 -6.82
N ILE A 131 8.23 8.75 -6.82
CA ILE A 131 6.81 8.85 -7.19
C ILE A 131 5.97 8.50 -5.98
N GLU A 132 5.33 9.51 -5.41
CA GLU A 132 4.53 9.40 -4.20
C GLU A 132 3.04 9.19 -4.50
N GLY A 133 2.32 8.63 -3.55
CA GLY A 133 0.87 8.56 -3.57
C GLY A 133 0.19 9.93 -3.44
N GLU A 134 -0.94 9.99 -2.74
CA GLU A 134 -1.61 11.25 -2.40
C GLU A 134 -0.77 12.04 -1.38
N GLU A 135 -0.65 13.36 -1.53
CA GLU A 135 0.25 14.21 -0.74
C GLU A 135 0.04 14.11 0.78
N ASP A 136 -1.23 14.08 1.22
CA ASP A 136 -1.58 14.00 2.64
C ASP A 136 -1.88 12.57 3.11
N HIS A 137 -1.61 11.55 2.28
CA HIS A 137 -1.91 10.18 2.63
C HIS A 137 -0.87 9.60 3.56
N TYR A 138 -1.33 9.08 4.70
CA TYR A 138 -0.47 8.54 5.76
C TYR A 138 0.50 7.46 5.28
N ASP A 139 0.03 6.52 4.44
CA ASP A 139 0.89 5.48 3.89
C ASP A 139 1.92 6.04 2.90
N ALA A 140 1.57 7.04 2.07
CA ALA A 140 2.51 7.67 1.15
C ALA A 140 3.67 8.33 1.92
N ILE A 141 3.32 9.13 2.93
CA ILE A 141 4.30 9.79 3.80
C ILE A 141 5.21 8.76 4.49
N ARG A 142 4.63 7.67 5.02
CA ARG A 142 5.39 6.63 5.72
C ARG A 142 6.27 5.80 4.79
N ARG A 143 5.78 5.41 3.61
CA ARG A 143 6.58 4.68 2.60
C ARG A 143 7.77 5.51 2.17
N THR A 144 7.55 6.78 1.80
CA THR A 144 8.61 7.73 1.46
C THR A 144 9.62 7.90 2.59
N LYS A 145 9.14 8.15 3.82
CA LYS A 145 10.01 8.30 4.99
C LYS A 145 10.82 7.04 5.25
N GLY A 146 10.19 5.88 5.23
CA GLY A 146 10.87 4.59 5.42
C GLY A 146 11.98 4.35 4.41
N PHE A 147 11.72 4.64 3.12
CA PHE A 147 12.73 4.59 2.07
C PHE A 147 13.90 5.54 2.33
N LEU A 148 13.62 6.82 2.57
CA LEU A 148 14.67 7.83 2.76
C LEU A 148 15.51 7.57 4.02
N GLU A 149 14.90 7.15 5.13
CA GLU A 149 15.62 6.81 6.37
C GLU A 149 16.52 5.59 6.20
N ASN A 150 16.05 4.56 5.49
CA ASN A 150 16.85 3.36 5.24
C ASN A 150 17.98 3.63 4.23
N SER A 151 17.76 4.53 3.29
CA SER A 151 18.72 4.84 2.20
C SER A 151 19.64 6.03 2.49
N LYS A 152 19.65 6.56 3.72
CA LYS A 152 20.43 7.76 4.10
C LYS A 152 21.94 7.64 3.86
N ASP A 153 22.48 6.42 3.89
CA ASP A 153 23.92 6.15 3.70
C ASP A 153 24.27 5.91 2.22
N LEU A 154 23.28 5.89 1.32
CA LEU A 154 23.49 5.83 -0.12
C LEU A 154 23.73 7.23 -0.69
N PRO A 155 24.57 7.38 -1.72
CA PRO A 155 24.83 8.67 -2.37
C PRO A 155 23.68 9.06 -3.30
N LEU A 156 22.49 9.28 -2.74
CA LEU A 156 21.28 9.62 -3.49
C LEU A 156 21.34 11.04 -4.05
N ASN A 157 20.94 11.22 -5.31
CA ASN A 157 20.72 12.50 -5.95
C ASN A 157 19.31 12.55 -6.54
N THR A 158 18.42 13.35 -5.94
CA THR A 158 17.03 13.47 -6.37
C THR A 158 16.92 14.32 -7.63
N LEU A 159 16.40 13.74 -8.71
CA LEU A 159 16.07 14.44 -9.95
C LEU A 159 14.65 15.00 -9.95
N GLY A 160 13.78 14.48 -9.07
CA GLY A 160 12.42 14.96 -8.88
C GLY A 160 11.62 14.13 -7.90
N THR A 161 10.62 14.77 -7.28
CA THR A 161 9.60 14.11 -6.47
C THR A 161 8.24 14.48 -7.04
N LEU A 162 7.45 13.47 -7.39
CA LEU A 162 6.17 13.62 -8.08
C LEU A 162 5.05 12.93 -7.29
N SER A 163 3.98 13.63 -6.95
CA SER A 163 2.77 13.00 -6.43
C SER A 163 1.87 12.54 -7.58
N ALA A 164 1.56 11.24 -7.65
CA ALA A 164 0.73 10.66 -8.70
C ALA A 164 -0.52 9.93 -8.16
N SER A 165 -0.87 10.17 -6.90
CA SER A 165 -2.16 9.78 -6.28
C SER A 165 -2.54 8.31 -6.55
N TRP A 166 -1.58 7.39 -6.45
CA TRP A 166 -1.72 5.95 -6.67
C TRP A 166 -2.13 5.55 -8.11
N ASN A 167 -2.07 6.49 -9.06
CA ASN A 167 -2.64 6.33 -10.39
C ASN A 167 -1.57 6.15 -11.48
N ARG A 168 -1.67 5.06 -12.25
CA ARG A 168 -0.75 4.68 -13.34
C ARG A 168 -0.64 5.76 -14.41
N GLN A 169 -1.79 6.25 -14.91
CA GLN A 169 -1.81 7.24 -15.98
C GLN A 169 -1.27 8.60 -15.53
N LEU A 170 -1.56 8.97 -14.27
CA LEU A 170 -1.04 10.20 -13.69
C LEU A 170 0.47 10.13 -13.47
N ALA A 171 1.00 8.97 -13.04
CA ALA A 171 2.44 8.75 -12.92
C ALA A 171 3.13 8.87 -14.28
N TYR A 172 2.62 8.19 -15.31
CA TYR A 172 3.08 8.35 -16.70
C TYR A 172 3.12 9.82 -17.10
N LYS A 173 1.99 10.52 -16.96
CA LYS A 173 1.86 11.94 -17.38
C LYS A 173 2.84 12.85 -16.64
N LYS A 174 2.94 12.72 -15.31
CA LYS A 174 3.83 13.59 -14.52
C LYS A 174 5.30 13.29 -14.78
N PHE A 175 5.66 12.01 -14.93
CA PHE A 175 7.01 11.63 -15.30
C PHE A 175 7.40 12.18 -16.67
N SER A 176 6.50 12.12 -17.66
CA SER A 176 6.72 12.66 -19.02
C SER A 176 6.89 14.18 -19.08
N GLN A 177 6.56 14.89 -18.01
CA GLN A 177 6.70 16.35 -17.88
C GLN A 177 8.03 16.78 -17.23
N LEU A 178 8.83 15.83 -16.73
CA LEU A 178 10.20 16.13 -16.32
C LEU A 178 11.02 16.61 -17.52
N ASP A 179 12.05 17.41 -17.26
CA ASP A 179 12.93 17.80 -18.35
C ASP A 179 13.70 16.60 -18.93
N ASN A 180 14.11 16.70 -20.19
CA ASN A 180 14.75 15.60 -20.90
C ASN A 180 16.07 15.16 -20.26
N ASN A 181 16.80 16.06 -19.60
CA ASN A 181 18.05 15.73 -18.93
C ASN A 181 17.75 14.89 -17.68
N ALA A 182 16.73 15.27 -16.89
CA ALA A 182 16.31 14.48 -15.75
C ALA A 182 15.89 13.07 -16.17
N ILE A 183 15.04 12.95 -17.21
CA ILE A 183 14.59 11.65 -17.73
C ILE A 183 15.77 10.78 -18.18
N SER A 184 16.68 11.35 -18.99
CA SER A 184 17.83 10.62 -19.54
C SER A 184 18.87 10.24 -18.48
N SER A 185 18.95 11.01 -17.40
CA SER A 185 19.88 10.76 -16.28
C SER A 185 19.28 9.86 -15.21
N THR A 186 17.96 9.55 -15.26
CA THR A 186 17.30 8.73 -14.24
C THR A 186 17.85 7.31 -14.23
N GLU A 187 18.41 6.89 -13.11
CA GLU A 187 19.01 5.57 -12.88
C GLU A 187 18.10 4.69 -12.04
N ALA A 188 17.32 5.30 -11.14
CA ALA A 188 16.31 4.60 -10.33
C ALA A 188 15.00 5.39 -10.26
N VAL A 189 13.88 4.67 -10.19
CA VAL A 189 12.56 5.23 -9.90
C VAL A 189 11.95 4.46 -8.74
N ILE A 190 11.64 5.18 -7.67
CA ILE A 190 11.09 4.63 -6.43
C ILE A 190 9.63 5.05 -6.34
N CYS A 191 8.72 4.09 -6.38
CA CYS A 191 7.29 4.36 -6.39
C CYS A 191 6.60 3.84 -5.13
N ASN A 192 5.69 4.63 -4.56
CA ASN A 192 4.94 4.21 -3.40
C ASN A 192 3.92 3.08 -3.69
N ASN A 193 3.63 2.77 -4.98
CA ASN A 193 2.90 1.56 -5.36
C ASN A 193 3.26 1.07 -6.76
N ASP A 194 2.79 -0.13 -7.13
CA ASP A 194 3.03 -0.76 -8.42
C ASP A 194 2.33 -0.06 -9.58
N ASP A 195 1.12 0.45 -9.39
CA ASP A 195 0.39 1.15 -10.47
C ASP A 195 1.20 2.35 -10.98
N MET A 196 1.79 3.12 -10.06
CA MET A 196 2.65 4.24 -10.43
C MET A 196 3.97 3.77 -11.07
N ALA A 197 4.56 2.69 -10.55
CA ALA A 197 5.76 2.07 -11.13
C ALA A 197 5.52 1.59 -12.57
N LEU A 198 4.37 0.94 -12.81
CA LEU A 198 3.94 0.52 -14.15
C LEU A 198 3.66 1.72 -15.06
N GLY A 199 3.18 2.84 -14.53
CA GLY A 199 3.01 4.07 -15.32
C GLY A 199 4.34 4.63 -15.85
N VAL A 200 5.40 4.59 -15.03
CA VAL A 200 6.74 4.97 -15.47
C VAL A 200 7.32 3.93 -16.44
N TYR A 201 7.12 2.64 -16.15
CA TYR A 201 7.51 1.57 -17.09
C TYR A 201 6.88 1.77 -18.47
N ASP A 202 5.58 2.07 -18.54
CA ASP A 202 4.86 2.34 -19.79
C ASP A 202 5.50 3.49 -20.58
N TYR A 203 5.89 4.57 -19.89
CA TYR A 203 6.58 5.70 -20.50
C TYR A 203 7.88 5.27 -21.18
N TYR A 204 8.74 4.55 -20.48
CA TYR A 204 10.01 4.09 -21.05
C TYR A 204 9.83 3.14 -22.23
N LYS A 205 8.85 2.25 -22.15
CA LYS A 205 8.51 1.31 -23.24
C LYS A 205 7.97 2.02 -24.48
N GLU A 206 7.05 2.97 -24.29
CA GLU A 206 6.50 3.77 -25.41
C GLU A 206 7.56 4.60 -26.12
N LYS A 207 8.49 5.17 -25.37
CA LYS A 207 9.58 5.99 -25.91
C LYS A 207 10.77 5.17 -26.38
N ASN A 208 10.70 3.83 -26.27
CA ASN A 208 11.79 2.92 -26.60
C ASN A 208 13.12 3.29 -25.90
N LEU A 209 13.05 3.71 -24.63
CA LEU A 209 14.18 4.09 -23.81
C LEU A 209 14.65 2.89 -22.96
N ALA A 210 15.95 2.89 -22.59
CA ALA A 210 16.50 1.91 -21.66
C ALA A 210 15.90 2.11 -20.26
N LEU A 211 15.35 1.04 -19.68
CA LEU A 211 14.72 1.07 -18.37
C LEU A 211 15.73 1.40 -17.25
N PRO A 212 15.38 2.29 -16.32
CA PRO A 212 16.09 2.44 -15.05
C PRO A 212 15.77 1.27 -14.11
N ILE A 213 16.35 1.25 -12.92
CA ILE A 213 15.86 0.43 -11.83
C ILE A 213 14.49 0.98 -11.42
N ILE A 214 13.45 0.14 -11.42
CA ILE A 214 12.11 0.52 -10.97
C ILE A 214 11.75 -0.34 -9.77
N LEU A 215 11.34 0.33 -8.66
CA LEU A 215 10.87 -0.32 -7.43
C LEU A 215 9.43 0.10 -7.14
N GLY A 216 8.55 -0.89 -6.94
CA GLY A 216 7.15 -0.72 -6.57
C GLY A 216 6.84 -1.21 -5.16
N ILE A 217 5.57 -1.20 -4.80
CA ILE A 217 4.98 -1.82 -3.60
C ILE A 217 3.61 -2.35 -3.98
N ASN A 218 3.27 -3.53 -3.57
CA ASN A 218 2.07 -4.36 -3.55
C ASN A 218 2.28 -5.72 -4.23
N ASN A 219 3.28 -5.89 -5.09
CA ASN A 219 3.52 -7.10 -5.87
C ASN A 219 2.25 -7.53 -6.65
N SER A 220 1.64 -6.57 -7.37
CA SER A 220 0.51 -6.86 -8.26
C SER A 220 0.89 -7.91 -9.31
N GLN A 221 -0.09 -8.62 -9.84
CA GLN A 221 0.16 -9.69 -10.80
C GLN A 221 1.00 -9.18 -12.00
N GLU A 222 0.62 -8.07 -12.63
CA GLU A 222 1.35 -7.49 -13.75
C GLU A 222 2.77 -7.09 -13.34
N MET A 223 2.93 -6.48 -12.15
CA MET A 223 4.25 -6.13 -11.62
C MET A 223 5.13 -7.37 -11.43
N ASN A 224 4.58 -8.43 -10.83
CA ASN A 224 5.28 -9.70 -10.66
C ASN A 224 5.73 -10.30 -11.99
N GLU A 225 4.85 -10.32 -13.02
CA GLU A 225 5.19 -10.78 -14.38
C GLU A 225 6.36 -9.99 -14.96
N LYS A 226 6.40 -8.65 -14.76
CA LYS A 226 7.51 -7.80 -15.21
C LYS A 226 8.81 -8.03 -14.43
N ILE A 227 8.72 -8.34 -13.16
CA ILE A 227 9.88 -8.72 -12.33
C ILE A 227 10.43 -10.07 -12.82
N MET A 228 9.58 -11.08 -12.98
CA MET A 228 10.00 -12.42 -13.41
C MET A 228 10.56 -12.43 -14.83
N SER A 229 10.09 -11.57 -15.73
CA SER A 229 10.69 -11.38 -17.07
C SER A 229 12.01 -10.59 -17.02
N GLY A 230 12.35 -9.95 -15.91
CA GLY A 230 13.55 -9.13 -15.75
C GLY A 230 13.45 -7.72 -16.34
N GLU A 231 12.24 -7.28 -16.69
CA GLU A 231 11.99 -5.92 -17.19
C GLU A 231 11.95 -4.87 -16.05
N ILE A 232 11.42 -5.23 -14.89
CA ILE A 232 11.42 -4.41 -13.66
C ILE A 232 12.29 -5.10 -12.62
N TYR A 233 12.96 -4.32 -11.78
CA TYR A 233 13.87 -4.87 -10.78
C TYR A 233 13.11 -5.56 -9.64
N GLY A 234 12.13 -4.88 -9.02
CA GLY A 234 11.44 -5.45 -7.88
C GLY A 234 10.26 -4.65 -7.35
N SER A 235 9.55 -5.30 -6.46
CA SER A 235 8.45 -4.72 -5.68
C SER A 235 8.50 -5.24 -4.25
N VAL A 236 7.79 -4.57 -3.35
CA VAL A 236 7.55 -5.05 -1.98
C VAL A 236 6.17 -5.70 -1.95
N ASP A 237 6.11 -6.98 -1.60
CA ASP A 237 4.83 -7.63 -1.31
C ASP A 237 4.41 -7.28 0.12
N ASN A 238 3.30 -6.58 0.26
CA ASN A 238 2.72 -6.24 1.54
C ASN A 238 1.88 -7.39 2.16
N ASN A 239 1.99 -8.58 1.60
CA ASN A 239 1.41 -9.84 2.08
C ASN A 239 -0.11 -9.76 2.26
N MET A 240 -0.80 -9.37 1.18
CA MET A 240 -2.25 -9.19 1.17
C MET A 240 -3.01 -10.45 1.56
N ASP A 241 -2.54 -11.64 1.17
CA ASP A 241 -3.18 -12.92 1.52
C ASP A 241 -3.18 -13.14 3.03
N ASN A 242 -2.09 -12.79 3.70
CA ASN A 242 -2.02 -12.86 5.16
C ASN A 242 -2.98 -11.85 5.82
N GLN A 243 -3.09 -10.64 5.28
CA GLN A 243 -4.06 -9.65 5.77
C GLN A 243 -5.49 -10.19 5.69
N VAL A 244 -5.88 -10.72 4.52
CA VAL A 244 -7.22 -11.32 4.31
C VAL A 244 -7.46 -12.47 5.28
N LEU A 245 -6.48 -13.38 5.45
CA LEU A 245 -6.57 -14.46 6.42
C LEU A 245 -6.78 -13.93 7.86
N ARG A 246 -6.11 -12.85 8.24
CA ARG A 246 -6.22 -12.25 9.57
C ARG A 246 -7.55 -11.54 9.77
N ILE A 247 -8.07 -10.87 8.75
CA ILE A 247 -9.41 -10.27 8.78
C ILE A 247 -10.46 -11.36 9.05
N VAL A 248 -10.43 -12.46 8.29
CA VAL A 248 -11.41 -13.56 8.46
C VAL A 248 -11.30 -14.18 9.85
N LYS A 249 -10.09 -14.46 10.35
CA LYS A 249 -9.90 -14.96 11.72
C LYS A 249 -10.39 -13.99 12.80
N CYS A 250 -10.21 -12.69 12.58
CA CYS A 250 -10.73 -11.67 13.48
C CYS A 250 -12.26 -11.67 13.47
N MET A 251 -12.89 -11.70 12.29
CA MET A 251 -14.33 -11.82 12.14
C MET A 251 -14.89 -13.03 12.90
N GLU A 252 -14.31 -14.22 12.66
CA GLU A 252 -14.73 -15.46 13.36
C GLU A 252 -14.62 -15.30 14.88
N SER A 253 -13.52 -14.73 15.37
CA SER A 253 -13.31 -14.54 16.81
C SER A 253 -14.36 -13.60 17.41
N VAL A 254 -14.66 -12.50 16.73
CA VAL A 254 -15.64 -11.51 17.19
C VAL A 254 -17.06 -12.11 17.17
N LEU A 255 -17.47 -12.73 16.06
CA LEU A 255 -18.80 -13.32 15.92
C LEU A 255 -19.06 -14.49 16.90
N ASN A 256 -17.99 -15.17 17.35
CA ASN A 256 -18.07 -16.22 18.37
C ASN A 256 -17.93 -15.69 19.82
N GLY A 257 -17.95 -14.36 20.03
CA GLY A 257 -17.82 -13.73 21.34
C GLY A 257 -16.41 -13.81 21.97
N ASN A 258 -15.40 -14.23 21.21
CA ASN A 258 -14.03 -14.40 21.68
C ASN A 258 -13.16 -13.14 21.50
N THR A 259 -13.74 -11.96 21.63
CA THR A 259 -13.12 -10.66 21.32
C THR A 259 -11.81 -10.40 22.08
N LYS A 260 -11.72 -10.83 23.34
CA LYS A 260 -10.52 -10.62 24.21
C LYS A 260 -9.29 -11.43 23.79
N LYS A 261 -9.46 -12.48 22.99
CA LYS A 261 -8.37 -13.36 22.56
C LYS A 261 -7.68 -12.88 21.30
N TYR A 262 -8.27 -11.94 20.57
CA TYR A 262 -7.71 -11.48 19.31
C TYR A 262 -6.88 -10.21 19.50
N LYS A 263 -5.67 -10.20 18.92
CA LYS A 263 -4.79 -9.02 18.98
C LYS A 263 -5.43 -7.81 18.29
N LYS A 264 -5.45 -6.66 18.97
CA LYS A 264 -6.09 -5.43 18.48
C LYS A 264 -5.50 -4.89 17.18
N VAL A 265 -4.20 -4.97 17.03
CA VAL A 265 -3.46 -4.49 15.86
C VAL A 265 -2.67 -5.64 15.27
N TRP A 266 -2.87 -5.86 13.98
CA TRP A 266 -2.17 -6.87 13.23
C TRP A 266 -1.52 -6.27 12.00
N TYR A 267 -0.19 -6.29 11.96
CA TYR A 267 0.56 -5.97 10.76
C TYR A 267 1.03 -7.25 10.08
N SER A 268 0.77 -7.36 8.78
CA SER A 268 1.43 -8.38 7.95
C SER A 268 2.92 -8.06 7.83
N THR A 269 3.73 -9.07 7.61
CA THR A 269 5.17 -8.89 7.36
C THR A 269 5.39 -8.73 5.86
N PRO A 270 5.79 -7.54 5.39
CA PRO A 270 6.13 -7.35 3.99
C PRO A 270 7.48 -8.00 3.67
N TYR A 271 7.73 -8.25 2.38
CA TYR A 271 8.99 -8.81 1.90
C TYR A 271 9.32 -8.32 0.49
N ALA A 272 10.61 -8.31 0.17
CA ALA A 272 11.08 -7.95 -1.17
C ALA A 272 10.75 -9.07 -2.17
N VAL A 273 10.30 -8.68 -3.35
CA VAL A 273 10.12 -9.56 -4.51
C VAL A 273 11.04 -9.07 -5.63
N THR A 274 12.00 -9.90 -5.98
CA THR A 274 12.95 -9.69 -7.07
C THR A 274 13.11 -10.99 -7.84
N ARG A 275 13.68 -10.93 -9.02
CA ARG A 275 13.98 -12.14 -9.81
C ARG A 275 15.17 -12.94 -9.24
N GLU A 276 16.07 -12.28 -8.50
CA GLU A 276 17.34 -12.81 -7.97
C GLU A 276 17.31 -12.99 -6.47
#